data_cbd9d58d97c1a53165c870f8ff1f4bff
#
_entry.id   cbd9d58d97c1a53165c870f8ff1f4bff
#
_cell.length_a   1.000
_cell.length_b   1.000
_cell.length_c   1.000
_cell.angle_alpha   90.00
_cell.angle_beta   90.00
_cell.angle_gamma   90.00
#
_symmetry.space_group_name_H-M   'P 1'
#
loop_
_entity.id
_entity.type
_entity.pdbx_description
1 polymer ?
#
loop_
_entity_poly.entity_id
_entity_poly.type
_entity_poly.pdbx_seq_one_letter_code
_entity_poly.pdbx_strand_id
1 'polypeptide(L)'
;MIVRIRRLALLAGMLSTSIAMAGLLDAPPPTLDGTPATVVYRMGAVHYEPGGWVDTSITCTNLSSGSATIALEIFDENDRLAGELAKATAAAGGKVSFATSDGADVPGAVVVPRLPAVDHGKARISASTKQLTCTAVNRMRGSDGTTKEAALELIKKVAY
;
A
#
# COMPACT_ATOMS: atom_id res chain seq x y z
N MET A 1 -23.49 72.10 10.00
CA MET A 1 -22.25 71.29 10.04
C MET A 1 -22.67 69.84 10.08
N ILE A 2 -22.67 69.13 8.92
CA ILE A 2 -23.22 67.79 8.76
C ILE A 2 -22.06 66.85 8.58
N VAL A 3 -21.82 65.98 9.56
CA VAL A 3 -20.76 64.96 9.51
C VAL A 3 -21.33 63.73 8.81
N ARG A 4 -20.80 63.38 7.62
CA ARG A 4 -21.09 62.15 6.90
C ARG A 4 -20.20 61.04 7.39
N ILE A 5 -20.79 60.05 8.09
CA ILE A 5 -20.13 58.79 8.47
C ILE A 5 -20.16 57.86 7.25
N ARG A 6 -19.01 57.61 6.65
CA ARG A 6 -18.83 56.54 5.62
C ARG A 6 -18.71 55.19 6.33
N ARG A 7 -19.68 54.34 6.11
CA ARG A 7 -19.61 52.92 6.51
C ARG A 7 -18.69 52.16 5.53
N LEU A 8 -17.53 51.76 5.99
CA LEU A 8 -16.70 50.77 5.30
C LEU A 8 -17.33 49.40 5.53
N ALA A 9 -17.83 48.74 4.48
CA ALA A 9 -18.22 47.35 4.48
C ALA A 9 -16.96 46.52 4.25
N LEU A 10 -16.49 45.81 5.29
CA LEU A 10 -15.48 44.75 5.17
C LEU A 10 -16.17 43.52 4.56
N LEU A 11 -15.87 43.22 3.29
CA LEU A 11 -16.13 41.92 2.70
C LEU A 11 -15.08 40.93 3.25
N ALA A 12 -15.47 40.12 4.24
CA ALA A 12 -14.73 38.93 4.64
C ALA A 12 -14.92 37.87 3.57
N GLY A 13 -13.97 37.76 2.65
CA GLY A 13 -13.92 36.65 1.71
C GLY A 13 -13.57 35.36 2.45
N MET A 14 -14.53 34.46 2.63
CA MET A 14 -14.30 33.09 3.06
C MET A 14 -13.56 32.38 1.94
N LEU A 15 -12.24 32.24 2.04
CA LEU A 15 -11.47 31.27 1.26
C LEU A 15 -11.87 29.87 1.75
N SER A 16 -12.79 29.25 1.04
CA SER A 16 -13.06 27.82 1.19
C SER A 16 -11.84 27.08 0.63
N THR A 17 -10.90 26.70 1.51
CA THR A 17 -9.85 25.75 1.16
C THR A 17 -10.51 24.40 0.94
N SER A 18 -10.76 24.05 -0.32
CA SER A 18 -11.11 22.71 -0.71
C SER A 18 -9.91 21.80 -0.36
N ILE A 19 -9.97 21.10 0.77
CA ILE A 19 -9.07 20.00 1.05
C ILE A 19 -9.45 18.93 0.04
N ALA A 20 -8.73 18.88 -1.08
CA ALA A 20 -8.76 17.72 -1.95
C ALA A 20 -8.29 16.55 -1.09
N MET A 21 -9.20 15.70 -0.65
CA MET A 21 -8.87 14.40 -0.11
C MET A 21 -8.28 13.61 -1.28
N ALA A 22 -6.96 13.72 -1.48
CA ALA A 22 -6.22 12.75 -2.24
C ALA A 22 -6.59 11.38 -1.68
N GLY A 23 -7.03 10.44 -2.52
CA GLY A 23 -7.34 9.09 -2.07
C GLY A 23 -6.18 8.57 -1.24
N LEU A 24 -6.43 7.78 -0.20
CA LEU A 24 -5.38 7.29 0.71
C LEU A 24 -4.26 6.55 -0.03
N LEU A 25 -4.56 5.98 -1.19
CA LEU A 25 -3.53 5.39 -2.07
C LEU A 25 -2.52 6.44 -2.58
N ASP A 26 -2.92 7.70 -2.68
CA ASP A 26 -2.07 8.84 -3.07
C ASP A 26 -1.52 9.60 -1.85
N ALA A 27 -1.86 9.19 -0.62
CA ALA A 27 -1.25 9.71 0.58
C ALA A 27 0.29 9.54 0.55
N PRO A 28 1.06 10.39 1.25
CA PRO A 28 2.50 10.21 1.37
C PRO A 28 2.85 8.78 1.78
N PRO A 29 3.96 8.22 1.24
CA PRO A 29 4.42 6.89 1.66
C PRO A 29 4.78 6.90 3.15
N PRO A 30 4.81 5.71 3.79
CA PRO A 30 5.17 5.62 5.19
C PRO A 30 6.62 6.07 5.43
N THR A 31 6.92 6.44 6.66
CA THR A 31 8.30 6.65 7.10
C THR A 31 8.91 5.30 7.48
N LEU A 32 10.04 4.96 6.86
CA LEU A 32 10.82 3.76 7.15
C LEU A 32 12.17 4.19 7.71
N ASP A 33 12.52 3.68 8.88
CA ASP A 33 13.81 3.95 9.53
C ASP A 33 14.15 5.46 9.66
N GLY A 34 13.11 6.26 9.95
CA GLY A 34 13.22 7.72 10.13
C GLY A 34 13.21 8.54 8.84
N THR A 35 13.12 7.92 7.67
CA THR A 35 13.08 8.61 6.38
C THR A 35 11.80 8.27 5.60
N PRO A 36 11.25 9.21 4.81
CA PRO A 36 10.14 8.89 3.92
C PRO A 36 10.53 7.78 2.94
N ALA A 37 9.70 6.74 2.87
CA ALA A 37 9.92 5.66 1.91
C ALA A 37 9.67 6.11 0.47
N THR A 38 10.25 5.39 -0.47
CA THR A 38 9.92 5.55 -1.91
C THR A 38 8.85 4.54 -2.29
N VAL A 39 7.76 4.97 -2.93
CA VAL A 39 6.82 4.05 -3.56
C VAL A 39 7.49 3.43 -4.78
N VAL A 40 7.68 2.11 -4.77
CA VAL A 40 8.35 1.37 -5.85
C VAL A 40 7.34 0.72 -6.78
N TYR A 41 6.29 0.12 -6.23
CA TYR A 41 5.25 -0.55 -6.99
C TYR A 41 3.86 -0.19 -6.49
N ARG A 42 2.89 -0.24 -7.41
CA ARG A 42 1.46 -0.30 -7.13
C ARG A 42 0.88 -1.50 -7.86
N MET A 43 -0.16 -2.09 -7.31
CA MET A 43 -0.89 -3.19 -7.94
C MET A 43 -2.37 -3.10 -7.58
N GLY A 44 -3.20 -3.64 -8.46
CA GLY A 44 -4.61 -3.89 -8.22
C GLY A 44 -4.89 -5.36 -7.97
N ALA A 45 -6.17 -5.70 -7.89
CA ALA A 45 -6.66 -7.07 -7.76
C ALA A 45 -6.12 -7.84 -6.55
N VAL A 46 -5.90 -7.15 -5.43
CA VAL A 46 -5.58 -7.78 -4.15
C VAL A 46 -6.85 -8.42 -3.61
N HIS A 47 -6.76 -9.69 -3.25
CA HIS A 47 -7.85 -10.43 -2.64
C HIS A 47 -7.41 -11.01 -1.30
N TYR A 48 -8.34 -10.97 -0.35
CA TYR A 48 -8.23 -11.68 0.91
C TYR A 48 -9.60 -12.04 1.42
N GLU A 49 -9.82 -13.33 1.68
CA GLU A 49 -11.02 -13.84 2.32
C GLU A 49 -10.64 -14.53 3.63
N PRO A 50 -11.24 -14.15 4.77
CA PRO A 50 -11.04 -14.86 6.03
C PRO A 50 -11.36 -16.36 5.89
N GLY A 51 -10.44 -17.21 6.34
CA GLY A 51 -10.54 -18.65 6.13
C GLY A 51 -9.60 -19.19 5.05
N GLY A 52 -8.89 -18.30 4.33
CA GLY A 52 -7.78 -18.69 3.45
C GLY A 52 -8.19 -19.28 2.11
N TRP A 53 -9.45 -19.07 1.66
CA TRP A 53 -9.91 -19.52 0.35
C TRP A 53 -9.30 -18.72 -0.80
N VAL A 54 -9.10 -17.42 -0.57
CA VAL A 54 -8.41 -16.54 -1.52
C VAL A 54 -7.41 -15.70 -0.75
N ASP A 55 -6.18 -15.66 -1.22
CA ASP A 55 -5.14 -14.80 -0.67
C ASP A 55 -4.26 -14.19 -1.78
N THR A 56 -3.56 -13.13 -1.40
CA THR A 56 -2.54 -12.49 -2.24
C THR A 56 -1.20 -12.60 -1.54
N SER A 57 -0.18 -13.05 -2.27
CA SER A 57 1.20 -13.01 -1.79
C SER A 57 2.09 -12.19 -2.71
N ILE A 58 3.04 -11.49 -2.11
CA ILE A 58 3.99 -10.60 -2.79
C ILE A 58 5.38 -10.94 -2.31
N THR A 59 6.29 -11.25 -3.23
CA THR A 59 7.70 -11.50 -2.91
C THR A 59 8.56 -10.42 -3.56
N CYS A 60 9.38 -9.75 -2.75
CA CYS A 60 10.30 -8.72 -3.19
C CYS A 60 11.76 -9.15 -2.95
N THR A 61 12.62 -8.90 -3.92
CA THR A 61 14.07 -9.09 -3.83
C THR A 61 14.75 -7.72 -3.79
N ASN A 62 15.61 -7.52 -2.80
CA ASN A 62 16.44 -6.33 -2.70
C ASN A 62 17.63 -6.45 -3.65
N LEU A 63 17.71 -5.58 -4.64
CA LEU A 63 18.80 -5.52 -5.63
C LEU A 63 19.89 -4.50 -5.26
N SER A 64 19.72 -3.77 -4.14
CA SER A 64 20.74 -2.82 -3.67
C SER A 64 21.91 -3.54 -3.00
N SER A 65 23.03 -2.84 -2.85
CA SER A 65 24.23 -3.35 -2.18
C SER A 65 24.14 -3.37 -0.66
N GLY A 66 23.11 -2.76 -0.08
CA GLY A 66 22.86 -2.69 1.37
C GLY A 66 21.53 -3.32 1.76
N SER A 67 21.23 -3.36 3.05
CA SER A 67 19.92 -3.76 3.55
C SER A 67 18.84 -2.76 3.13
N ALA A 68 17.65 -3.24 2.87
CA ALA A 68 16.48 -2.43 2.53
C ALA A 68 15.29 -2.80 3.40
N THR A 69 14.64 -1.82 4.00
CA THR A 69 13.34 -1.99 4.63
C THR A 69 12.26 -1.82 3.57
N ILE A 70 11.35 -2.80 3.49
CA ILE A 70 10.27 -2.88 2.51
C ILE A 70 8.97 -2.90 3.29
N ALA A 71 8.00 -2.12 2.85
CA ALA A 71 6.69 -2.02 3.46
C ALA A 71 5.60 -2.31 2.43
N LEU A 72 4.57 -3.01 2.88
CA LEU A 72 3.35 -3.29 2.14
C LEU A 72 2.16 -2.64 2.85
N GLU A 73 1.37 -1.91 2.09
CA GLU A 73 0.08 -1.36 2.49
C GLU A 73 -0.99 -1.91 1.56
N ILE A 74 -2.08 -2.37 2.13
CA ILE A 74 -3.26 -2.83 1.39
C ILE A 74 -4.36 -1.78 1.54
N PHE A 75 -5.07 -1.51 0.46
CA PHE A 75 -6.18 -0.57 0.38
C PHE A 75 -7.41 -1.31 -0.12
N ASP A 76 -8.56 -0.96 0.42
CA ASP A 76 -9.85 -1.46 -0.07
C ASP A 76 -10.20 -0.86 -1.44
N GLU A 77 -11.36 -1.21 -1.97
CA GLU A 77 -11.90 -0.70 -3.23
C GLU A 77 -12.11 0.82 -3.25
N ASN A 78 -12.28 1.44 -2.05
CA ASN A 78 -12.48 2.88 -1.86
C ASN A 78 -11.17 3.63 -1.59
N ASP A 79 -10.01 3.01 -1.83
CA ASP A 79 -8.68 3.55 -1.55
C ASP A 79 -8.39 3.84 -0.07
N ARG A 80 -9.12 3.22 0.86
CA ARG A 80 -8.87 3.32 2.29
C ARG A 80 -7.91 2.24 2.72
N LEU A 81 -6.99 2.58 3.61
CA LEU A 81 -6.06 1.60 4.17
C LEU A 81 -6.84 0.49 4.88
N ALA A 82 -6.65 -0.75 4.41
CA ALA A 82 -7.20 -1.96 4.98
C ALA A 82 -6.10 -2.68 5.75
N GLY A 83 -6.33 -2.92 7.04
CA GLY A 83 -5.32 -3.53 7.90
C GLY A 83 -4.22 -2.55 8.34
N GLU A 84 -3.12 -3.11 8.85
CA GLU A 84 -1.97 -2.35 9.31
C GLU A 84 -0.79 -2.49 8.34
N LEU A 85 0.14 -1.54 8.42
CA LEU A 85 1.38 -1.58 7.66
C LEU A 85 2.17 -2.86 7.98
N ALA A 86 2.44 -3.68 6.97
CA ALA A 86 3.39 -4.78 7.07
C ALA A 86 4.77 -4.32 6.61
N LYS A 87 5.82 -4.65 7.35
CA LYS A 87 7.20 -4.29 7.00
C LYS A 87 8.20 -5.39 7.33
N ALA A 88 9.23 -5.48 6.51
CA ALA A 88 10.35 -6.38 6.73
C ALA A 88 11.64 -5.83 6.14
N THR A 89 12.78 -6.32 6.61
CA THR A 89 14.09 -5.93 6.10
C THR A 89 14.71 -7.08 5.31
N ALA A 90 15.17 -6.79 4.09
CA ALA A 90 15.93 -7.70 3.24
C ALA A 90 17.39 -7.26 3.19
N ALA A 91 18.34 -8.17 3.43
CA ALA A 91 19.77 -7.94 3.14
C ALA A 91 19.98 -7.71 1.64
N ALA A 92 21.18 -7.27 1.25
CA ALA A 92 21.58 -7.19 -0.15
C ALA A 92 21.38 -8.56 -0.84
N GLY A 93 20.65 -8.57 -1.98
CA GLY A 93 20.27 -9.78 -2.69
C GLY A 93 19.21 -10.65 -1.98
N GLY A 94 18.82 -10.30 -0.76
CA GLY A 94 17.84 -11.03 0.03
C GLY A 94 16.41 -10.83 -0.46
N LYS A 95 15.51 -11.73 -0.02
CA LYS A 95 14.08 -11.72 -0.35
C LYS A 95 13.25 -11.55 0.91
N VAL A 96 12.12 -10.87 0.77
CA VAL A 96 11.04 -10.87 1.75
C VAL A 96 9.74 -11.18 1.04
N SER A 97 8.87 -11.91 1.72
CA SER A 97 7.53 -12.21 1.24
C SER A 97 6.51 -11.64 2.20
N PHE A 98 5.43 -11.12 1.66
CA PHE A 98 4.25 -10.67 2.37
C PHE A 98 3.06 -11.51 1.93
N ALA A 99 2.10 -11.71 2.81
CA ALA A 99 0.86 -12.40 2.51
C ALA A 99 -0.34 -11.70 3.16
N THR A 100 -1.49 -11.80 2.54
CA THR A 100 -2.74 -11.29 3.11
C THR A 100 -3.35 -12.24 4.14
N SER A 101 -2.92 -13.51 4.13
CA SER A 101 -3.31 -14.52 5.12
C SER A 101 -2.08 -15.22 5.72
N ASP A 102 -2.26 -15.85 6.87
CA ASP A 102 -1.29 -16.75 7.51
C ASP A 102 -1.26 -18.14 6.87
N GLY A 103 -1.95 -18.29 5.75
CA GLY A 103 -1.99 -19.52 4.97
C GLY A 103 -0.58 -19.98 4.61
N ALA A 104 -0.25 -21.19 4.98
CA ALA A 104 1.08 -21.80 5.02
C ALA A 104 1.81 -21.93 3.66
N ASP A 105 1.25 -21.40 2.58
CA ASP A 105 1.81 -21.58 1.23
C ASP A 105 3.01 -20.70 0.91
N VAL A 106 3.32 -19.72 1.79
CA VAL A 106 4.54 -18.90 1.70
C VAL A 106 5.27 -18.93 3.05
N PRO A 107 6.09 -19.95 3.30
CA PRO A 107 6.80 -20.08 4.58
C PRO A 107 7.64 -18.82 4.87
N GLY A 108 7.49 -18.28 6.09
CA GLY A 108 8.21 -17.09 6.52
C GLY A 108 7.71 -15.76 5.94
N ALA A 109 6.55 -15.75 5.29
CA ALA A 109 5.94 -14.49 4.86
C ALA A 109 5.50 -13.65 6.05
N VAL A 110 5.65 -12.33 5.92
CA VAL A 110 5.07 -11.35 6.84
C VAL A 110 3.59 -11.19 6.49
N VAL A 111 2.72 -11.58 7.41
CA VAL A 111 1.28 -11.42 7.23
C VAL A 111 0.89 -9.96 7.48
N VAL A 112 0.02 -9.40 6.64
CA VAL A 112 -0.53 -8.06 6.86
C VAL A 112 -1.42 -8.09 8.11
N PRO A 113 -1.07 -7.34 9.17
CA PRO A 113 -1.81 -7.43 10.42
C PRO A 113 -3.21 -6.84 10.29
N ARG A 114 -4.18 -7.44 10.98
CA ARG A 114 -5.57 -6.95 11.10
C ARG A 114 -6.24 -6.63 9.76
N LEU A 115 -5.88 -7.35 8.70
CA LEU A 115 -6.50 -7.18 7.40
C LEU A 115 -7.94 -7.70 7.43
N PRO A 116 -8.96 -6.87 7.17
CA PRO A 116 -10.34 -7.33 6.95
C PRO A 116 -10.44 -8.05 5.60
N ALA A 117 -11.59 -8.68 5.31
CA ALA A 117 -11.86 -9.17 3.96
C ALA A 117 -11.69 -8.05 2.95
N VAL A 118 -10.99 -8.33 1.85
CA VAL A 118 -10.72 -7.38 0.77
C VAL A 118 -11.03 -8.06 -0.55
N ASP A 119 -11.96 -7.47 -1.29
CA ASP A 119 -12.27 -7.86 -2.66
C ASP A 119 -11.93 -6.69 -3.58
N HIS A 120 -11.20 -6.98 -4.67
CA HIS A 120 -10.72 -5.94 -5.62
C HIS A 120 -9.87 -4.83 -4.97
N GLY A 121 -9.13 -5.16 -3.93
CA GLY A 121 -8.23 -4.24 -3.26
C GLY A 121 -7.04 -3.82 -4.12
N LYS A 122 -6.29 -2.88 -3.58
CA LYS A 122 -5.06 -2.35 -4.17
C LYS A 122 -3.91 -2.51 -3.17
N ALA A 123 -2.69 -2.57 -3.67
CA ALA A 123 -1.51 -2.54 -2.81
C ALA A 123 -0.51 -1.49 -3.24
N ARG A 124 0.22 -0.99 -2.25
CA ARG A 124 1.37 -0.11 -2.43
C ARG A 124 2.59 -0.73 -1.76
N ILE A 125 3.66 -0.89 -2.53
CA ILE A 125 4.94 -1.36 -2.04
C ILE A 125 5.87 -0.17 -1.98
N SER A 126 6.33 0.15 -0.78
CA SER A 126 7.25 1.24 -0.49
C SER A 126 8.54 0.70 0.12
N ALA A 127 9.67 1.33 -0.13
CA ALA A 127 10.93 0.87 0.42
C ALA A 127 11.93 1.99 0.67
N SER A 128 12.95 1.71 1.47
CA SER A 128 14.11 2.59 1.68
C SER A 128 15.05 2.65 0.45
N THR A 129 14.81 1.84 -0.59
CA THR A 129 15.55 1.83 -1.85
C THR A 129 14.61 1.70 -3.04
N LYS A 130 15.02 2.21 -4.22
CA LYS A 130 14.33 2.00 -5.50
C LYS A 130 14.77 0.70 -6.21
N GLN A 131 15.83 0.07 -5.72
CA GLN A 131 16.43 -1.13 -6.32
C GLN A 131 15.74 -2.39 -5.80
N LEU A 132 14.48 -2.57 -6.20
CA LEU A 132 13.67 -3.75 -5.90
C LEU A 132 13.15 -4.38 -7.17
N THR A 133 12.98 -5.70 -7.13
CA THR A 133 12.10 -6.43 -8.03
C THR A 133 11.10 -7.22 -7.21
N CYS A 134 9.82 -7.14 -7.57
CA CYS A 134 8.76 -7.84 -6.86
C CYS A 134 7.92 -8.64 -7.84
N THR A 135 7.34 -9.73 -7.34
CA THR A 135 6.31 -10.53 -8.00
C THR A 135 5.11 -10.66 -7.06
N ALA A 136 3.92 -10.80 -7.61
CA ALA A 136 2.71 -11.00 -6.84
C ALA A 136 1.83 -12.06 -7.50
N VAL A 137 1.15 -12.84 -6.68
CA VAL A 137 0.20 -13.86 -7.13
C VAL A 137 -1.04 -13.84 -6.24
N ASN A 138 -2.20 -14.05 -6.84
CA ASN A 138 -3.40 -14.46 -6.14
C ASN A 138 -3.45 -15.97 -6.10
N ARG A 139 -3.81 -16.52 -4.95
CA ARG A 139 -4.05 -17.94 -4.74
C ARG A 139 -5.52 -18.16 -4.41
N MET A 140 -6.08 -19.17 -5.02
CA MET A 140 -7.43 -19.63 -4.72
C MET A 140 -7.34 -21.11 -4.33
N ARG A 141 -7.79 -21.43 -3.14
CA ARG A 141 -7.85 -22.81 -2.64
C ARG A 141 -9.23 -23.40 -2.93
N GLY A 142 -9.27 -24.47 -3.71
CA GLY A 142 -10.48 -25.22 -3.96
C GLY A 142 -10.91 -26.08 -2.77
N SER A 143 -12.19 -26.38 -2.67
CA SER A 143 -12.73 -27.28 -1.64
C SER A 143 -12.18 -28.72 -1.73
N ASP A 144 -11.60 -29.07 -2.87
CA ASP A 144 -10.93 -30.35 -3.15
C ASP A 144 -9.45 -30.35 -2.74
N GLY A 145 -8.95 -29.28 -2.10
CA GLY A 145 -7.56 -29.10 -1.70
C GLY A 145 -6.64 -28.65 -2.85
N THR A 146 -7.15 -28.43 -4.05
CA THR A 146 -6.34 -27.87 -5.15
C THR A 146 -6.06 -26.39 -4.90
N THR A 147 -4.86 -25.94 -5.31
CA THR A 147 -4.51 -24.50 -5.30
C THR A 147 -4.33 -24.03 -6.73
N LYS A 148 -5.01 -22.95 -7.09
CA LYS A 148 -4.82 -22.23 -8.35
C LYS A 148 -4.11 -20.92 -8.07
N GLU A 149 -3.15 -20.59 -8.92
CA GLU A 149 -2.39 -19.32 -8.83
C GLU A 149 -2.62 -18.48 -10.08
N ALA A 150 -2.77 -17.17 -9.88
CA ALA A 150 -2.80 -16.19 -10.94
C ALA A 150 -1.77 -15.09 -10.65
N ALA A 151 -0.85 -14.87 -11.58
CA ALA A 151 0.11 -13.79 -11.47
C ALA A 151 -0.60 -12.43 -11.55
N LEU A 152 -0.19 -11.50 -10.72
CA LEU A 152 -0.69 -10.12 -10.72
C LEU A 152 0.32 -9.19 -11.38
N GLU A 153 -0.19 -8.19 -12.09
CA GLU A 153 0.63 -7.15 -12.66
C GLU A 153 1.05 -6.13 -11.58
N LEU A 154 2.35 -5.88 -11.50
CA LEU A 154 2.91 -4.81 -10.69
C LEU A 154 3.34 -3.65 -11.58
N ILE A 155 2.76 -2.50 -11.36
CA ILE A 155 3.12 -1.27 -12.07
C ILE A 155 4.26 -0.60 -11.30
N LYS A 156 5.47 -0.65 -11.87
CA LYS A 156 6.62 0.03 -11.29
C LYS A 156 6.43 1.54 -11.40
N LYS A 157 6.45 2.23 -10.27
CA LYS A 157 6.40 3.69 -10.25
C LYS A 157 7.78 4.24 -10.61
N VAL A 158 7.94 4.73 -11.83
CA VAL A 158 9.12 5.50 -12.21
C VAL A 158 8.99 6.86 -11.54
N ALA A 159 9.93 7.21 -10.65
CA ALA A 159 10.00 8.59 -10.15
C ALA A 159 10.55 9.46 -11.28
N TYR A 160 9.75 10.45 -11.70
CA TYR A 160 10.22 11.57 -12.50
C TYR A 160 10.90 12.59 -11.60
#